data_a3a4d33cbda73b441b2695a489282c21
#
_entry.id   a3a4d33cbda73b441b2695a489282c21
#
_cell.length_a   1.000
_cell.length_b   1.000
_cell.length_c   1.000
_cell.angle_alpha   90.00
_cell.angle_beta   90.00
_cell.angle_gamma   90.00
#
_symmetry.space_group_name_H-M   'P 1'
#
loop_
_entity.id
_entity.type
_entity.pdbx_description
1 polymer ?
#
loop_
_entity_poly.entity_id
_entity_poly.type
_entity_poly.pdbx_seq_one_letter_code
_entity_poly.pdbx_strand_id
1 'polypeptide(L)'
;MAHFSFGGNMKNNKNYILELILIFIVTILFNLFINGLTNDEVWNYGFAYNIFNGLIPYKDFNMIITPLFPLVMSIFCRNIVVYHILNGFICVGIFYYMKKNNPRSYYVTYAILLFFALPNYSLVCLLLLYIILDLENRKANDYLIGIILGVTFLTKQNIGIYLFIASLFCNDFKKVFKRGIGFIIPCVGIFIYLIYNNSLYEFIDYCFLGISDFTGNFNYYYSCLLIFIFSFIYLLYKYIKTRNIKFIYLLSFQLMAYPLFDAYHVIIPFIPAFGYFLDELKLSKKIIQVSFVISIICIFSYNFYLYSGKEYSYPNDSREFKYRKLDNNSIKSLENINYIINELDGRIFLISGYSYLIKLELGYSIDKYDLLCDGNLGHGGYLSIISEFDDICYNNKCSFVVDMDEFYKSNVSQYNIGILEYISSNYNFVNNFDSIYIYTNY
;
A
#
# COMPACT_ATOMS: atom_id res chain seq x y z
N MET A 1 37.83 8.49 12.49
CA MET A 1 37.81 8.59 11.01
C MET A 1 38.11 7.21 10.44
N ALA A 2 37.09 6.48 10.02
CA ALA A 2 37.29 5.21 9.33
C ALA A 2 37.33 5.50 7.83
N HIS A 3 38.52 5.42 7.24
CA HIS A 3 38.72 5.50 5.80
C HIS A 3 37.91 4.36 5.13
N PHE A 4 36.88 4.71 4.39
CA PHE A 4 36.31 3.82 3.41
C PHE A 4 37.32 3.67 2.28
N SER A 5 38.08 2.56 2.28
CA SER A 5 38.87 2.20 1.10
C SER A 5 37.93 1.74 -0.02
N PHE A 6 37.68 2.58 -0.99
CA PHE A 6 37.02 2.25 -2.26
C PHE A 6 37.87 1.29 -3.14
N GLY A 7 38.88 0.64 -2.56
CA GLY A 7 39.83 -0.25 -3.24
C GLY A 7 39.54 -1.73 -3.17
N GLY A 8 38.29 -2.14 -2.94
CA GLY A 8 37.89 -3.55 -3.04
C GLY A 8 37.73 -3.96 -4.50
N ASN A 9 38.52 -4.96 -4.93
CA ASN A 9 38.57 -5.64 -6.23
C ASN A 9 37.38 -5.33 -7.18
N MET A 10 37.69 -4.73 -8.36
CA MET A 10 36.70 -4.44 -9.42
C MET A 10 35.89 -5.69 -9.86
N LYS A 11 36.42 -6.90 -9.68
CA LYS A 11 35.70 -8.16 -9.90
C LYS A 11 34.53 -8.35 -8.95
N ASN A 12 34.67 -7.98 -7.66
CA ASN A 12 33.59 -8.06 -6.68
C ASN A 12 32.48 -7.02 -6.96
N ASN A 13 32.84 -5.85 -7.48
CA ASN A 13 31.86 -4.82 -7.84
C ASN A 13 30.99 -5.21 -9.04
N LYS A 14 31.57 -5.88 -10.06
CA LYS A 14 30.81 -6.34 -11.23
C LYS A 14 29.77 -7.40 -10.84
N ASN A 15 30.16 -8.38 -10.04
CA ASN A 15 29.24 -9.42 -9.57
C ASN A 15 28.09 -8.84 -8.72
N TYR A 16 28.40 -7.82 -7.92
CA TYR A 16 27.40 -7.14 -7.11
C TYR A 16 26.39 -6.35 -7.94
N ILE A 17 26.86 -5.60 -8.95
CA ILE A 17 25.98 -4.89 -9.87
C ILE A 17 25.08 -5.87 -10.64
N LEU A 18 25.64 -6.98 -11.12
CA LEU A 18 24.88 -8.03 -11.80
C LEU A 18 23.80 -8.62 -10.89
N GLU A 19 24.11 -8.84 -9.61
CA GLU A 19 23.12 -9.29 -8.61
C GLU A 19 21.96 -8.30 -8.46
N LEU A 20 22.23 -7.00 -8.34
CA LEU A 20 21.19 -5.97 -8.24
C LEU A 20 20.32 -5.90 -9.50
N ILE A 21 20.93 -6.02 -10.68
CA ILE A 21 20.20 -6.08 -11.96
C ILE A 21 19.29 -7.33 -12.00
N LEU A 22 19.81 -8.49 -11.57
CA LEU A 22 19.02 -9.71 -11.52
C LEU A 22 17.83 -9.59 -10.58
N ILE A 23 18.04 -9.03 -9.39
CA ILE A 23 16.97 -8.76 -8.42
C ILE A 23 15.90 -7.83 -9.01
N PHE A 24 16.33 -6.77 -9.71
CA PHE A 24 15.43 -5.85 -10.40
C PHE A 24 14.54 -6.58 -11.42
N ILE A 25 15.18 -7.35 -12.31
CA ILE A 25 14.47 -8.09 -13.37
C ILE A 25 13.50 -9.12 -12.75
N VAL A 26 13.98 -9.93 -11.79
CA VAL A 26 13.17 -10.95 -11.13
C VAL A 26 11.96 -10.33 -10.44
N THR A 27 12.12 -9.20 -9.75
CA THR A 27 11.02 -8.52 -9.08
C THR A 27 9.96 -8.06 -10.07
N ILE A 28 10.35 -7.42 -11.17
CA ILE A 28 9.41 -6.94 -12.19
C ILE A 28 8.68 -8.10 -12.84
N LEU A 29 9.41 -9.14 -13.27
CA LEU A 29 8.80 -10.32 -13.91
C LEU A 29 7.86 -11.05 -12.96
N PHE A 30 8.25 -11.19 -11.68
CA PHE A 30 7.41 -11.82 -10.68
C PHE A 30 6.11 -11.06 -10.47
N ASN A 31 6.19 -9.75 -10.32
CA ASN A 31 5.03 -8.89 -10.09
C ASN A 31 4.11 -8.80 -11.31
N LEU A 32 4.64 -8.69 -12.51
CA LEU A 32 3.81 -8.57 -13.71
C LEU A 32 3.17 -9.89 -14.14
N PHE A 33 3.87 -11.02 -14.04
CA PHE A 33 3.46 -12.26 -14.69
C PHE A 33 3.06 -13.38 -13.72
N ILE A 34 3.50 -13.32 -12.47
CA ILE A 34 3.23 -14.39 -11.49
C ILE A 34 2.15 -13.94 -10.50
N ASN A 35 2.30 -12.76 -9.90
CA ASN A 35 1.28 -12.21 -9.00
C ASN A 35 0.04 -11.77 -9.79
N GLY A 36 -1.15 -12.16 -9.30
CA GLY A 36 -2.41 -11.59 -9.78
C GLY A 36 -2.56 -10.11 -9.39
N LEU A 37 -3.43 -9.40 -10.09
CA LEU A 37 -3.80 -8.04 -9.73
C LEU A 37 -4.56 -8.05 -8.39
N THR A 38 -4.24 -7.11 -7.50
CA THR A 38 -4.91 -6.95 -6.20
C THR A 38 -5.61 -5.59 -6.12
N ASN A 39 -6.65 -5.49 -5.30
CA ASN A 39 -7.34 -4.21 -5.09
C ASN A 39 -6.38 -3.13 -4.57
N ASP A 40 -5.49 -3.47 -3.64
CA ASP A 40 -4.46 -2.54 -3.14
C ASP A 40 -3.56 -1.99 -4.26
N GLU A 41 -3.19 -2.82 -5.22
CA GLU A 41 -2.41 -2.38 -6.38
C GLU A 41 -3.22 -1.43 -7.26
N VAL A 42 -4.48 -1.78 -7.54
CA VAL A 42 -5.39 -0.97 -8.35
C VAL A 42 -5.61 0.41 -7.70
N TRP A 43 -5.83 0.46 -6.39
CA TRP A 43 -6.00 1.73 -5.68
C TRP A 43 -4.75 2.59 -5.71
N ASN A 44 -3.60 2.02 -5.35
CA ASN A 44 -2.35 2.75 -5.34
C ASN A 44 -1.96 3.27 -6.73
N TYR A 45 -2.21 2.46 -7.77
CA TYR A 45 -2.04 2.88 -9.16
C TYR A 45 -3.04 3.98 -9.52
N GLY A 46 -4.30 3.82 -9.16
CA GLY A 46 -5.37 4.78 -9.43
C GLY A 46 -5.13 6.15 -8.80
N PHE A 47 -4.67 6.20 -7.55
CA PHE A 47 -4.29 7.48 -6.91
C PHE A 47 -3.16 8.18 -7.69
N ALA A 48 -2.12 7.43 -8.07
CA ALA A 48 -1.02 7.97 -8.84
C ALA A 48 -1.45 8.38 -10.25
N TYR A 49 -2.32 7.63 -10.90
CA TYR A 49 -2.90 7.92 -12.20
C TYR A 49 -3.75 9.21 -12.19
N ASN A 50 -4.58 9.39 -11.18
CA ASN A 50 -5.34 10.62 -11.00
C ASN A 50 -4.44 11.85 -10.89
N ILE A 51 -3.40 11.78 -10.07
CA ILE A 51 -2.43 12.88 -9.90
C ILE A 51 -1.68 13.13 -11.22
N PHE A 52 -1.29 12.08 -11.94
CA PHE A 52 -0.67 12.20 -13.25
C PHE A 52 -1.55 12.96 -14.26
N ASN A 53 -2.87 12.76 -14.18
CA ASN A 53 -3.87 13.46 -15.00
C ASN A 53 -4.27 14.85 -14.45
N GLY A 54 -3.58 15.35 -13.43
CA GLY A 54 -3.75 16.70 -12.88
C GLY A 54 -4.82 16.83 -11.80
N LEU A 55 -5.40 15.73 -11.32
CA LEU A 55 -6.34 15.77 -10.22
C LEU A 55 -5.61 15.95 -8.86
N ILE A 56 -6.29 16.65 -7.96
CA ILE A 56 -5.73 17.06 -6.67
C ILE A 56 -6.19 16.09 -5.59
N PRO A 57 -5.25 15.44 -4.85
CA PRO A 57 -5.57 14.58 -3.72
C PRO A 57 -6.47 15.26 -2.69
N TYR A 58 -7.44 14.52 -2.16
CA TYR A 58 -8.45 14.92 -1.17
C TYR A 58 -9.48 15.95 -1.65
N LYS A 59 -9.19 16.71 -2.71
CA LYS A 59 -10.15 17.62 -3.34
C LYS A 59 -11.00 16.93 -4.39
N ASP A 60 -10.34 16.26 -5.34
CA ASP A 60 -11.00 15.64 -6.49
C ASP A 60 -11.27 14.14 -6.26
N PHE A 61 -10.52 13.51 -5.38
CA PHE A 61 -10.66 12.11 -4.96
C PHE A 61 -10.14 11.86 -3.56
N ASN A 62 -10.64 10.83 -2.89
CA ASN A 62 -10.32 10.50 -1.51
C ASN A 62 -9.16 9.52 -1.40
N MET A 63 -8.37 9.66 -0.33
CA MET A 63 -7.33 8.71 0.06
C MET A 63 -7.29 8.59 1.58
N ILE A 64 -7.10 7.37 2.09
CA ILE A 64 -6.90 7.11 3.53
C ILE A 64 -5.43 7.20 3.96
N ILE A 65 -4.52 7.37 3.01
CA ILE A 65 -3.06 7.47 3.22
C ILE A 65 -2.57 8.87 2.92
N THR A 66 -1.46 9.25 3.55
CA THR A 66 -0.77 10.50 3.28
C THR A 66 -0.23 10.57 1.85
N PRO A 67 -0.12 11.76 1.23
CA PRO A 67 -0.09 11.89 -0.22
C PRO A 67 1.28 11.65 -0.88
N LEU A 68 2.37 11.50 -0.12
CA LEU A 68 3.72 11.51 -0.72
C LEU A 68 3.96 10.29 -1.64
N PHE A 69 3.47 9.10 -1.24
CA PHE A 69 3.65 7.91 -2.08
C PHE A 69 2.97 8.07 -3.44
N PRO A 70 1.66 8.36 -3.55
CA PRO A 70 1.03 8.56 -4.85
C PRO A 70 1.57 9.78 -5.61
N LEU A 71 1.99 10.87 -4.94
CA LEU A 71 2.65 12.01 -5.58
C LEU A 71 3.97 11.61 -6.27
N VAL A 72 4.80 10.82 -5.60
CA VAL A 72 6.06 10.33 -6.20
C VAL A 72 5.79 9.34 -7.32
N MET A 73 4.86 8.41 -7.10
CA MET A 73 4.53 7.39 -8.10
C MET A 73 3.85 7.99 -9.33
N SER A 74 3.12 9.10 -9.21
CA SER A 74 2.46 9.78 -10.33
C SER A 74 3.43 10.24 -11.41
N ILE A 75 4.65 10.62 -11.05
CA ILE A 75 5.69 11.03 -12.01
C ILE A 75 5.96 9.91 -13.03
N PHE A 76 5.74 8.66 -12.65
CA PHE A 76 6.02 7.46 -13.44
C PHE A 76 4.75 6.70 -13.84
N CYS A 77 3.57 7.24 -13.56
CA CYS A 77 2.27 6.58 -13.76
C CYS A 77 1.75 6.72 -15.21
N ARG A 78 2.65 6.58 -16.19
CA ARG A 78 2.27 6.62 -17.60
C ARG A 78 1.52 5.35 -18.01
N ASN A 79 1.88 4.22 -17.45
CA ASN A 79 1.23 2.92 -17.58
C ASN A 79 1.69 2.00 -16.44
N ILE A 80 1.00 0.88 -16.26
CA ILE A 80 1.26 -0.07 -15.18
C ILE A 80 2.68 -0.65 -15.22
N VAL A 81 3.28 -0.84 -16.39
CA VAL A 81 4.63 -1.39 -16.51
C VAL A 81 5.68 -0.41 -15.96
N VAL A 82 5.57 0.88 -16.31
CA VAL A 82 6.47 1.93 -15.79
C VAL A 82 6.31 2.07 -14.27
N TYR A 83 5.09 1.95 -13.76
CA TYR A 83 4.80 1.91 -12.34
C TYR A 83 5.51 0.76 -11.62
N HIS A 84 5.51 -0.45 -12.20
CA HIS A 84 6.25 -1.60 -11.68
C HIS A 84 7.78 -1.44 -11.80
N ILE A 85 8.27 -0.76 -12.82
CA ILE A 85 9.71 -0.44 -12.96
C ILE A 85 10.19 0.39 -11.77
N LEU A 86 9.44 1.43 -11.37
CA LEU A 86 9.79 2.21 -10.18
C LEU A 86 9.76 1.36 -8.91
N ASN A 87 8.75 0.53 -8.76
CA ASN A 87 8.69 -0.41 -7.63
C ASN A 87 9.90 -1.36 -7.61
N GLY A 88 10.36 -1.80 -8.77
CA GLY A 88 11.58 -2.60 -8.89
C GLY A 88 12.81 -1.90 -8.29
N PHE A 89 12.97 -0.59 -8.50
CA PHE A 89 14.04 0.18 -7.87
C PHE A 89 13.89 0.26 -6.34
N ILE A 90 12.67 0.41 -5.83
CA ILE A 90 12.40 0.36 -4.38
C ILE A 90 12.85 -0.98 -3.80
N CYS A 91 12.48 -2.09 -4.45
CA CYS A 91 12.84 -3.44 -4.03
C CYS A 91 14.35 -3.70 -4.08
N VAL A 92 15.05 -3.17 -5.09
CA VAL A 92 16.53 -3.21 -5.15
C VAL A 92 17.14 -2.44 -3.99
N GLY A 93 16.59 -1.28 -3.64
CA GLY A 93 17.03 -0.52 -2.47
C GLY A 93 16.84 -1.31 -1.17
N ILE A 94 15.69 -1.96 -0.99
CA ILE A 94 15.42 -2.83 0.16
C ILE A 94 16.43 -3.99 0.19
N PHE A 95 16.64 -4.68 -0.92
CA PHE A 95 17.62 -5.78 -1.01
C PHE A 95 19.04 -5.32 -0.65
N TYR A 96 19.47 -4.15 -1.16
CA TYR A 96 20.76 -3.55 -0.80
C TYR A 96 20.91 -3.41 0.71
N TYR A 97 19.92 -2.84 1.37
CA TYR A 97 19.97 -2.63 2.82
C TYR A 97 19.77 -3.93 3.62
N MET A 98 18.98 -4.88 3.15
CA MET A 98 18.91 -6.23 3.72
C MET A 98 20.29 -6.89 3.73
N LYS A 99 20.98 -6.89 2.60
CA LYS A 99 22.33 -7.47 2.49
C LYS A 99 23.32 -6.80 3.43
N LYS A 100 23.20 -5.49 3.63
CA LYS A 100 24.04 -4.72 4.55
C LYS A 100 23.77 -5.02 6.02
N ASN A 101 22.51 -5.14 6.39
CA ASN A 101 22.10 -5.34 7.80
C ASN A 101 22.05 -6.82 8.20
N ASN A 102 21.76 -7.72 7.28
CA ASN A 102 21.57 -9.15 7.51
C ASN A 102 22.39 -9.98 6.51
N PRO A 103 23.74 -9.94 6.58
CA PRO A 103 24.63 -10.45 5.53
C PRO A 103 24.56 -11.96 5.33
N ARG A 104 23.93 -12.72 6.22
CA ARG A 104 23.78 -14.17 6.09
C ARG A 104 22.42 -14.57 5.55
N SER A 105 21.36 -13.88 5.98
CA SER A 105 19.97 -14.28 5.72
C SER A 105 19.25 -13.47 4.63
N TYR A 106 19.89 -12.47 4.04
CA TYR A 106 19.24 -11.52 3.11
C TYR A 106 18.54 -12.18 1.91
N TYR A 107 19.04 -13.29 1.38
CA TYR A 107 18.36 -14.00 0.31
C TYR A 107 17.05 -14.63 0.76
N VAL A 108 17.03 -15.24 1.96
CA VAL A 108 15.83 -15.88 2.52
C VAL A 108 14.77 -14.82 2.80
N THR A 109 15.17 -13.72 3.44
CA THR A 109 14.25 -12.62 3.74
C THR A 109 13.74 -11.91 2.50
N TYR A 110 14.58 -11.78 1.47
CA TYR A 110 14.15 -11.21 0.19
C TYR A 110 13.20 -12.15 -0.59
N ALA A 111 13.44 -13.47 -0.54
CA ALA A 111 12.50 -14.42 -1.13
C ALA A 111 11.10 -14.27 -0.54
N ILE A 112 10.99 -14.12 0.79
CA ILE A 112 9.71 -13.88 1.46
C ILE A 112 9.13 -12.51 1.01
N LEU A 113 9.95 -11.47 0.94
CA LEU A 113 9.51 -10.14 0.50
C LEU A 113 8.96 -10.17 -0.93
N LEU A 114 9.57 -10.95 -1.82
CA LEU A 114 9.21 -10.99 -3.25
C LEU A 114 7.73 -11.30 -3.46
N PHE A 115 7.15 -12.13 -2.59
CA PHE A 115 5.71 -12.43 -2.63
C PHE A 115 4.83 -11.21 -2.33
N PHE A 116 5.31 -10.30 -1.48
CA PHE A 116 4.62 -9.08 -1.06
C PHE A 116 5.16 -7.83 -1.78
N ALA A 117 5.98 -8.00 -2.82
CA ALA A 117 6.70 -6.91 -3.48
C ALA A 117 5.87 -6.13 -4.51
N LEU A 118 4.53 -6.16 -4.41
CA LEU A 118 3.65 -5.33 -5.24
C LEU A 118 3.82 -3.84 -4.90
N PRO A 119 3.65 -2.93 -5.86
CA PRO A 119 3.76 -1.49 -5.64
C PRO A 119 2.83 -1.01 -4.53
N ASN A 120 3.41 -0.65 -3.38
CA ASN A 120 2.65 -0.22 -2.21
C ASN A 120 3.49 0.69 -1.32
N TYR A 121 2.85 1.63 -0.65
CA TYR A 121 3.45 2.56 0.31
C TYR A 121 4.20 1.84 1.46
N SER A 122 3.77 0.63 1.83
CA SER A 122 4.42 -0.14 2.91
C SER A 122 5.83 -0.59 2.54
N LEU A 123 6.11 -0.89 1.27
CA LEU A 123 7.47 -1.17 0.79
C LEU A 123 8.37 0.05 0.87
N VAL A 124 7.84 1.23 0.56
CA VAL A 124 8.58 2.48 0.74
C VAL A 124 8.90 2.71 2.21
N CYS A 125 7.93 2.48 3.11
CA CYS A 125 8.17 2.57 4.55
C CYS A 125 9.22 1.56 5.04
N LEU A 126 9.26 0.33 4.49
CA LEU A 126 10.30 -0.65 4.79
C LEU A 126 11.68 -0.17 4.32
N LEU A 127 11.77 0.41 3.11
CA LEU A 127 13.01 1.02 2.62
C LEU A 127 13.47 2.16 3.54
N LEU A 128 12.55 3.06 3.90
CA LEU A 128 12.85 4.21 4.77
C LEU A 128 13.27 3.74 6.18
N LEU A 129 12.66 2.69 6.73
CA LEU A 129 13.13 2.06 7.98
C LEU A 129 14.58 1.61 7.87
N TYR A 130 14.94 0.89 6.80
CA TYR A 130 16.32 0.46 6.61
C TYR A 130 17.30 1.64 6.46
N ILE A 131 16.88 2.72 5.80
CA ILE A 131 17.67 3.96 5.71
C ILE A 131 17.85 4.57 7.11
N ILE A 132 16.81 4.65 7.93
CA ILE A 132 16.89 5.14 9.32
C ILE A 132 17.88 4.30 10.12
N LEU A 133 17.78 2.96 10.05
CA LEU A 133 18.70 2.06 10.76
C LEU A 133 20.16 2.25 10.31
N ASP A 134 20.39 2.49 9.04
CA ASP A 134 21.73 2.76 8.51
C ASP A 134 22.28 4.12 8.98
N LEU A 135 21.45 5.16 8.96
CA LEU A 135 21.80 6.50 9.45
C LEU A 135 22.12 6.48 10.95
N GLU A 136 21.34 5.75 11.77
CA GLU A 136 21.61 5.55 13.20
C GLU A 136 22.95 4.82 13.43
N ASN A 137 23.22 3.75 12.68
CA ASN A 137 24.46 2.98 12.78
C ASN A 137 25.68 3.83 12.43
N ARG A 138 25.56 4.74 11.46
CA ARG A 138 26.63 5.67 11.05
C ARG A 138 26.72 6.92 11.93
N LYS A 139 25.85 7.07 12.93
CA LYS A 139 25.72 8.31 13.73
C LYS A 139 25.60 9.55 12.85
N ALA A 140 24.73 9.46 11.84
CA ALA A 140 24.50 10.55 10.89
C ALA A 140 23.87 11.77 11.56
N ASN A 141 23.74 12.87 10.81
CA ASN A 141 23.10 14.08 11.30
C ASN A 141 21.64 13.82 11.69
N ASP A 142 21.27 14.19 12.92
CA ASP A 142 19.92 14.00 13.46
C ASP A 142 18.83 14.76 12.67
N TYR A 143 19.14 15.88 12.02
CA TYR A 143 18.19 16.55 11.12
C TYR A 143 17.84 15.63 9.92
N LEU A 144 18.83 14.92 9.36
CA LEU A 144 18.59 13.99 8.26
C LEU A 144 17.70 12.81 8.69
N ILE A 145 17.96 12.25 9.88
CA ILE A 145 17.09 11.20 10.44
C ILE A 145 15.67 11.73 10.59
N GLY A 146 15.50 12.96 11.11
CA GLY A 146 14.21 13.63 11.22
C GLY A 146 13.51 13.80 9.88
N ILE A 147 14.23 14.25 8.83
CA ILE A 147 13.69 14.37 7.47
C ILE A 147 13.15 13.02 6.96
N ILE A 148 13.90 11.94 7.13
CA ILE A 148 13.44 10.60 6.70
C ILE A 148 12.21 10.15 7.50
N LEU A 149 12.15 10.45 8.80
CA LEU A 149 10.96 10.17 9.62
C LEU A 149 9.74 10.97 9.13
N GLY A 150 9.89 12.24 8.77
CA GLY A 150 8.83 13.07 8.18
C GLY A 150 8.39 12.56 6.80
N VAL A 151 9.34 12.15 5.96
CA VAL A 151 9.05 11.49 4.67
C VAL A 151 8.27 10.20 4.90
N THR A 152 8.60 9.41 5.92
CA THR A 152 7.86 8.19 6.27
C THR A 152 6.43 8.52 6.71
N PHE A 153 6.24 9.56 7.52
CA PHE A 153 4.92 10.04 7.92
C PHE A 153 4.06 10.46 6.72
N LEU A 154 4.64 11.18 5.78
CA LEU A 154 3.97 11.61 4.56
C LEU A 154 3.74 10.47 3.56
N THR A 155 4.38 9.32 3.74
CA THR A 155 4.15 8.09 2.97
C THR A 155 3.04 7.24 3.60
N LYS A 156 3.05 7.08 4.92
CA LYS A 156 2.00 6.40 5.70
C LYS A 156 2.01 6.97 7.14
N GLN A 157 0.93 7.66 7.50
CA GLN A 157 0.85 8.45 8.72
C GLN A 157 1.15 7.67 10.00
N ASN A 158 0.52 6.52 10.21
CA ASN A 158 0.70 5.72 11.42
C ASN A 158 2.14 5.21 11.57
N ILE A 159 2.75 4.72 10.50
CA ILE A 159 4.13 4.20 10.54
C ILE A 159 5.10 5.35 10.86
N GLY A 160 4.95 6.50 10.21
CA GLY A 160 5.80 7.65 10.49
C GLY A 160 5.71 8.12 11.94
N ILE A 161 4.50 8.16 12.53
CA ILE A 161 4.30 8.49 13.94
C ILE A 161 4.99 7.46 14.85
N TYR A 162 4.81 6.16 14.59
CA TYR A 162 5.42 5.11 15.42
C TYR A 162 6.95 5.17 15.37
N LEU A 163 7.54 5.38 14.19
CA LEU A 163 9.00 5.52 14.06
C LEU A 163 9.51 6.83 14.67
N PHE A 164 8.75 7.92 14.59
CA PHE A 164 9.11 9.16 15.26
C PHE A 164 9.11 8.99 16.77
N ILE A 165 8.08 8.36 17.36
CA ILE A 165 8.04 7.99 18.78
C ILE A 165 9.24 7.11 19.16
N ALA A 166 9.59 6.09 18.34
CA ALA A 166 10.78 5.28 18.53
C ALA A 166 12.06 6.13 18.64
N SER A 167 12.14 7.18 17.83
CA SER A 167 13.31 8.06 17.82
C SER A 167 13.51 8.87 19.09
N LEU A 168 12.47 9.00 19.92
CA LEU A 168 12.54 9.70 21.23
C LEU A 168 13.34 8.88 22.27
N PHE A 169 13.50 7.58 22.06
CA PHE A 169 14.28 6.71 22.95
C PHE A 169 15.80 6.83 22.78
N CYS A 170 16.29 7.84 22.05
CA CYS A 170 17.74 8.07 21.89
C CYS A 170 18.44 8.64 23.13
N ASN A 171 17.74 8.89 24.24
CA ASN A 171 18.25 9.41 25.52
C ASN A 171 19.05 10.72 25.42
N ASP A 172 18.84 11.52 24.38
CA ASP A 172 19.52 12.81 24.16
C ASP A 172 18.51 13.85 23.65
N PHE A 173 18.13 14.79 24.50
CA PHE A 173 17.14 15.82 24.17
C PHE A 173 17.54 16.68 22.96
N LYS A 174 18.84 16.97 22.79
CA LYS A 174 19.32 17.75 21.63
C LYS A 174 19.09 17.01 20.31
N LYS A 175 19.27 15.66 20.34
CA LYS A 175 18.98 14.83 19.17
C LYS A 175 17.49 14.80 18.87
N VAL A 176 16.65 14.59 19.89
CA VAL A 176 15.19 14.62 19.78
C VAL A 176 14.73 15.93 19.13
N PHE A 177 15.22 17.07 19.62
CA PHE A 177 14.89 18.38 19.09
C PHE A 177 15.29 18.54 17.61
N LYS A 178 16.51 18.15 17.25
CA LYS A 178 16.97 18.19 15.85
C LYS A 178 16.13 17.27 14.94
N ARG A 179 15.77 16.08 15.42
CA ARG A 179 14.89 15.15 14.70
C ARG A 179 13.48 15.73 14.54
N GLY A 180 12.95 16.39 15.56
CA GLY A 180 11.67 17.10 15.47
C GLY A 180 11.67 18.20 14.39
N ILE A 181 12.71 19.05 14.37
CA ILE A 181 12.85 20.05 13.31
C ILE A 181 12.96 19.37 11.93
N GLY A 182 13.80 18.34 11.81
CA GLY A 182 13.95 17.61 10.56
C GLY A 182 12.62 16.99 10.08
N PHE A 183 11.82 16.45 11.01
CA PHE A 183 10.50 15.88 10.72
C PHE A 183 9.52 16.91 10.14
N ILE A 184 9.52 18.11 10.68
CA ILE A 184 8.62 19.18 10.26
C ILE A 184 8.93 19.66 8.83
N ILE A 185 10.20 19.66 8.41
CA ILE A 185 10.62 20.21 7.10
C ILE A 185 9.81 19.63 5.92
N PRO A 186 9.76 18.31 5.67
CA PRO A 186 8.96 17.76 4.57
C PRO A 186 7.45 17.95 4.81
N CYS A 187 6.99 17.92 6.07
CA CYS A 187 5.58 18.11 6.40
C CYS A 187 5.10 19.50 6.00
N VAL A 188 5.89 20.55 6.28
CA VAL A 188 5.55 21.94 5.89
C VAL A 188 5.36 22.04 4.38
N GLY A 189 6.21 21.41 3.57
CA GLY A 189 6.07 21.44 2.11
C GLY A 189 4.72 20.88 1.65
N ILE A 190 4.33 19.71 2.18
CA ILE A 190 3.04 19.07 1.84
C ILE A 190 1.86 19.89 2.40
N PHE A 191 1.94 20.41 3.62
CA PHE A 191 0.86 21.23 4.17
C PHE A 191 0.64 22.52 3.38
N ILE A 192 1.70 23.19 2.92
CA ILE A 192 1.58 24.35 2.01
C ILE A 192 0.86 23.93 0.71
N TYR A 193 1.22 22.79 0.13
CA TYR A 193 0.56 22.25 -1.07
C TYR A 193 -0.94 22.02 -0.83
N LEU A 194 -1.30 21.38 0.29
CA LEU A 194 -2.71 21.10 0.64
C LEU A 194 -3.52 22.40 0.91
N ILE A 195 -2.93 23.37 1.59
CA ILE A 195 -3.56 24.68 1.85
C ILE A 195 -3.79 25.41 0.52
N TYR A 196 -2.78 25.47 -0.35
CA TYR A 196 -2.88 26.12 -1.65
C TYR A 196 -3.99 25.55 -2.52
N ASN A 197 -4.23 24.23 -2.44
CA ASN A 197 -5.26 23.54 -3.20
C ASN A 197 -6.62 23.46 -2.48
N ASN A 198 -6.78 24.07 -1.30
CA ASN A 198 -7.98 23.98 -0.47
C ASN A 198 -8.40 22.53 -0.16
N SER A 199 -7.43 21.65 0.13
CA SER A 199 -7.65 20.22 0.41
C SER A 199 -7.14 19.77 1.78
N LEU A 200 -6.79 20.73 2.65
CA LEU A 200 -6.24 20.43 3.98
C LEU A 200 -7.30 19.85 4.92
N TYR A 201 -8.53 20.35 4.87
CA TYR A 201 -9.62 19.87 5.71
C TYR A 201 -9.93 18.40 5.39
N GLU A 202 -10.13 18.09 4.12
CA GLU A 202 -10.40 16.74 3.63
C GLU A 202 -9.22 15.80 3.90
N PHE A 203 -7.98 16.27 3.79
CA PHE A 203 -6.81 15.50 4.22
C PHE A 203 -6.89 15.11 5.70
N ILE A 204 -7.24 16.05 6.59
CA ILE A 204 -7.39 15.75 8.01
C ILE A 204 -8.58 14.80 8.23
N ASP A 205 -9.68 15.02 7.52
CA ASP A 205 -10.86 14.19 7.63
C ASP A 205 -10.57 12.75 7.22
N TYR A 206 -10.08 12.51 6.01
CA TYR A 206 -9.85 11.15 5.51
C TYR A 206 -8.66 10.43 6.15
N CYS A 207 -7.58 11.13 6.45
CA CYS A 207 -6.37 10.48 6.98
C CYS A 207 -6.35 10.30 8.49
N PHE A 208 -7.17 11.04 9.24
CA PHE A 208 -7.11 11.04 10.70
C PHE A 208 -8.49 10.87 11.37
N LEU A 209 -9.48 11.69 11.04
CA LEU A 209 -10.77 11.67 11.74
C LEU A 209 -11.65 10.50 11.29
N GLY A 210 -11.74 10.25 9.98
CA GLY A 210 -12.57 9.18 9.41
C GLY A 210 -11.93 7.80 9.41
N ILE A 211 -10.70 7.66 9.89
CA ILE A 211 -9.99 6.37 9.87
C ILE A 211 -10.66 5.33 10.78
N SER A 212 -11.36 5.76 11.83
CA SER A 212 -12.12 4.89 12.72
C SER A 212 -13.26 4.19 12.00
N ASP A 213 -13.88 4.86 11.04
CA ASP A 213 -15.04 4.36 10.31
C ASP A 213 -14.62 3.32 9.26
N PHE A 214 -13.40 3.47 8.72
CA PHE A 214 -12.79 2.47 7.84
C PHE A 214 -12.45 1.16 8.57
N THR A 215 -12.17 1.20 9.87
CA THR A 215 -11.62 0.06 10.62
C THR A 215 -12.66 -0.95 11.12
N GLY A 216 -13.93 -0.80 10.78
CA GLY A 216 -15.05 -1.58 11.38
C GLY A 216 -15.08 -3.08 11.10
N ASN A 217 -14.37 -3.59 10.07
CA ASN A 217 -14.53 -4.97 9.60
C ASN A 217 -13.18 -5.67 9.38
N PHE A 218 -12.53 -6.14 10.45
CA PHE A 218 -11.25 -6.83 10.35
C PHE A 218 -11.37 -8.34 10.47
N ASN A 219 -10.86 -9.05 9.46
CA ASN A 219 -10.61 -10.47 9.55
C ASN A 219 -9.24 -10.73 10.21
N TYR A 220 -9.25 -11.19 11.45
CA TYR A 220 -8.04 -11.59 12.15
C TYR A 220 -7.62 -12.99 11.76
N TYR A 221 -6.41 -13.13 11.21
CA TYR A 221 -5.81 -14.44 10.99
C TYR A 221 -4.97 -14.83 12.20
N TYR A 222 -5.37 -15.86 12.95
CA TYR A 222 -4.65 -16.35 14.13
C TYR A 222 -3.17 -16.66 13.86
N SER A 223 -2.85 -17.21 12.68
CA SER A 223 -1.46 -17.47 12.27
C SER A 223 -0.64 -16.19 12.17
N CYS A 224 -1.20 -15.12 11.63
CA CYS A 224 -0.55 -13.82 11.55
C CYS A 224 -0.33 -13.21 12.93
N LEU A 225 -1.31 -13.32 13.82
CA LEU A 225 -1.19 -12.87 15.20
C LEU A 225 -0.04 -13.60 15.95
N LEU A 226 0.10 -14.90 15.75
CA LEU A 226 1.21 -15.67 16.35
C LEU A 226 2.58 -15.21 15.83
N ILE A 227 2.71 -14.96 14.52
CA ILE A 227 3.95 -14.41 13.93
C ILE A 227 4.26 -13.03 14.52
N PHE A 228 3.25 -12.17 14.65
CA PHE A 228 3.40 -10.85 15.27
C PHE A 228 3.88 -10.97 16.72
N ILE A 229 3.21 -11.77 17.56
CA ILE A 229 3.56 -11.95 18.98
C ILE A 229 4.99 -12.48 19.10
N PHE A 230 5.36 -13.50 18.33
CA PHE A 230 6.71 -14.06 18.36
C PHE A 230 7.77 -13.01 18.02
N SER A 231 7.59 -12.29 16.91
CA SER A 231 8.54 -11.26 16.49
C SER A 231 8.61 -10.10 17.48
N PHE A 232 7.48 -9.68 18.04
CA PHE A 232 7.41 -8.61 19.03
C PHE A 232 8.16 -8.98 20.33
N ILE A 233 7.91 -10.17 20.86
CA ILE A 233 8.61 -10.68 22.07
C ILE A 233 10.12 -10.79 21.82
N TYR A 234 10.52 -11.31 20.65
CA TYR A 234 11.93 -11.41 20.29
C TYR A 234 12.60 -10.03 20.25
N LEU A 235 12.01 -9.06 19.59
CA LEU A 235 12.56 -7.71 19.47
C LEU A 235 12.59 -6.99 20.83
N LEU A 236 11.55 -7.15 21.65
CA LEU A 236 11.49 -6.60 23.01
C LEU A 236 12.61 -7.18 23.89
N TYR A 237 12.79 -8.50 23.86
CA TYR A 237 13.89 -9.17 24.54
C TYR A 237 15.25 -8.60 24.09
N LYS A 238 15.44 -8.42 22.78
CA LYS A 238 16.69 -7.86 22.23
C LYS A 238 16.93 -6.44 22.69
N TYR A 239 15.89 -5.61 22.73
CA TYR A 239 16.00 -4.24 23.25
C TYR A 239 16.37 -4.23 24.73
N ILE A 240 15.68 -5.01 25.56
CA ILE A 240 15.96 -5.08 27.00
C ILE A 240 17.42 -5.50 27.25
N LYS A 241 17.91 -6.50 26.52
CA LYS A 241 19.27 -7.06 26.66
C LYS A 241 20.35 -6.11 26.14
N THR A 242 20.12 -5.40 25.02
CA THR A 242 21.18 -4.65 24.35
C THR A 242 21.06 -3.14 24.49
N ARG A 243 19.89 -2.62 24.87
CA ARG A 243 19.54 -1.20 24.90
C ARG A 243 19.82 -0.47 23.58
N ASN A 244 19.85 -1.23 22.46
CA ASN A 244 20.10 -0.65 21.13
C ASN A 244 18.82 -0.14 20.52
N ILE A 245 18.80 1.15 20.19
CA ILE A 245 17.64 1.88 19.63
C ILE A 245 17.09 1.23 18.35
N LYS A 246 17.90 0.52 17.57
CA LYS A 246 17.44 -0.18 16.38
C LYS A 246 16.27 -1.15 16.64
N PHE A 247 16.29 -1.81 17.81
CA PHE A 247 15.22 -2.74 18.18
C PHE A 247 13.92 -2.02 18.56
N ILE A 248 13.99 -0.78 19.05
CA ILE A 248 12.80 0.07 19.23
C ILE A 248 12.20 0.47 17.89
N TYR A 249 13.01 0.86 16.90
CA TYR A 249 12.51 1.13 15.54
C TYR A 249 11.84 -0.09 14.92
N LEU A 250 12.45 -1.27 15.08
CA LEU A 250 11.86 -2.52 14.60
C LEU A 250 10.55 -2.86 15.32
N LEU A 251 10.49 -2.70 16.67
CA LEU A 251 9.26 -2.87 17.44
C LEU A 251 8.15 -1.91 16.98
N SER A 252 8.49 -0.65 16.82
CA SER A 252 7.53 0.36 16.36
C SER A 252 7.03 0.08 14.94
N PHE A 253 7.90 -0.45 14.09
CA PHE A 253 7.49 -0.86 12.74
C PHE A 253 6.56 -2.08 12.76
N GLN A 254 6.68 -3.00 13.75
CA GLN A 254 5.73 -4.10 13.92
C GLN A 254 4.28 -3.61 14.14
N LEU A 255 4.10 -2.41 14.72
CA LEU A 255 2.77 -1.83 14.92
C LEU A 255 2.05 -1.51 13.59
N MET A 256 2.73 -1.62 12.45
CA MET A 256 2.08 -1.61 11.13
C MET A 256 1.01 -2.69 11.01
N ALA A 257 1.15 -3.81 11.72
CA ALA A 257 0.18 -4.89 11.74
C ALA A 257 -1.17 -4.49 12.35
N TYR A 258 -1.18 -3.51 13.25
CA TYR A 258 -2.41 -3.04 13.89
C TYR A 258 -3.15 -2.04 12.97
N PRO A 259 -4.49 -2.15 12.85
CA PRO A 259 -5.39 -3.12 13.50
C PRO A 259 -5.71 -4.38 12.65
N LEU A 260 -5.16 -4.50 11.44
CA LEU A 260 -5.63 -5.47 10.44
C LEU A 260 -5.19 -6.91 10.69
N PHE A 261 -3.97 -7.14 11.20
CA PHE A 261 -3.36 -8.46 11.43
C PHE A 261 -3.51 -9.46 10.28
N ASP A 262 -3.60 -8.99 9.04
CA ASP A 262 -3.56 -9.82 7.84
C ASP A 262 -2.11 -10.16 7.44
N ALA A 263 -1.97 -11.04 6.44
CA ALA A 263 -0.66 -11.52 6.01
C ALA A 263 0.24 -10.37 5.51
N TYR A 264 -0.29 -9.41 4.77
CA TYR A 264 0.47 -8.29 4.22
C TYR A 264 1.02 -7.39 5.33
N HIS A 265 0.15 -6.98 6.25
CA HIS A 265 0.50 -6.06 7.34
C HIS A 265 1.39 -6.69 8.41
N VAL A 266 1.39 -8.03 8.53
CA VAL A 266 2.25 -8.74 9.50
C VAL A 266 3.58 -9.16 8.89
N ILE A 267 3.61 -9.68 7.66
CA ILE A 267 4.83 -10.24 7.08
C ILE A 267 5.83 -9.15 6.71
N ILE A 268 5.40 -8.01 6.16
CA ILE A 268 6.34 -6.93 5.81
C ILE A 268 7.15 -6.47 7.02
N PRO A 269 6.56 -6.08 8.17
CA PRO A 269 7.34 -5.72 9.35
C PRO A 269 8.07 -6.89 10.02
N PHE A 270 7.60 -8.14 9.83
CA PHE A 270 8.30 -9.33 10.31
C PHE A 270 9.64 -9.56 9.59
N ILE A 271 9.74 -9.25 8.30
CA ILE A 271 10.94 -9.51 7.48
C ILE A 271 12.24 -9.00 8.12
N PRO A 272 12.38 -7.73 8.52
CA PRO A 272 13.62 -7.28 9.15
C PRO A 272 13.89 -7.96 10.50
N ALA A 273 12.87 -8.22 11.32
CA ALA A 273 13.01 -8.94 12.58
C ALA A 273 13.51 -10.36 12.34
N PHE A 274 12.95 -11.05 11.38
CA PHE A 274 13.33 -12.41 10.99
C PHE A 274 14.76 -12.47 10.45
N GLY A 275 15.17 -11.47 9.66
CA GLY A 275 16.55 -11.36 9.19
C GLY A 275 17.55 -11.28 10.33
N TYR A 276 17.30 -10.44 11.34
CA TYR A 276 18.15 -10.37 12.53
C TYR A 276 18.15 -11.68 13.32
N PHE A 277 17.01 -12.33 13.47
CA PHE A 277 16.89 -13.62 14.13
C PHE A 277 17.73 -14.70 13.44
N LEU A 278 17.59 -14.85 12.13
CA LEU A 278 18.35 -15.84 11.35
C LEU A 278 19.88 -15.59 11.42
N ASP A 279 20.31 -14.33 11.35
CA ASP A 279 21.72 -13.98 11.42
C ASP A 279 22.35 -14.33 12.79
N GLU A 280 21.56 -14.22 13.87
CA GLU A 280 21.98 -14.60 15.22
C GLU A 280 22.10 -16.10 15.41
N LEU A 281 21.29 -16.90 14.74
CA LEU A 281 21.40 -18.36 14.78
C LEU A 281 22.73 -18.87 14.20
N LYS A 282 23.47 -18.01 13.49
CA LYS A 282 24.77 -18.35 12.86
C LYS A 282 24.72 -19.63 12.03
N LEU A 283 23.60 -19.86 11.36
CA LEU A 283 23.38 -21.05 10.55
C LEU A 283 24.49 -21.21 9.50
N SER A 284 24.81 -22.45 9.14
CA SER A 284 25.78 -22.73 8.10
C SER A 284 25.28 -22.23 6.74
N LYS A 285 26.20 -21.88 5.86
CA LYS A 285 25.88 -21.41 4.48
C LYS A 285 24.95 -22.41 3.74
N LYS A 286 25.18 -23.72 3.95
CA LYS A 286 24.36 -24.78 3.35
C LYS A 286 22.92 -24.75 3.85
N ILE A 287 22.71 -24.57 5.16
CA ILE A 287 21.35 -24.46 5.74
C ILE A 287 20.63 -23.23 5.17
N ILE A 288 21.30 -22.08 5.07
CA ILE A 288 20.71 -20.85 4.50
C ILE A 288 20.32 -21.05 3.03
N GLN A 289 21.19 -21.72 2.25
CA GLN A 289 20.86 -22.03 0.84
C GLN A 289 19.65 -22.96 0.74
N VAL A 290 19.57 -24.00 1.56
CA VAL A 290 18.41 -24.90 1.62
C VAL A 290 17.14 -24.12 2.04
N SER A 291 17.24 -23.29 3.07
CA SER A 291 16.11 -22.43 3.51
C SER A 291 15.64 -21.49 2.42
N PHE A 292 16.55 -20.90 1.63
CA PHE A 292 16.21 -20.08 0.47
C PHE A 292 15.43 -20.89 -0.58
N VAL A 293 15.90 -22.06 -0.95
CA VAL A 293 15.21 -22.93 -1.92
C VAL A 293 13.83 -23.33 -1.40
N ILE A 294 13.72 -23.70 -0.12
CA ILE A 294 12.43 -24.01 0.51
C ILE A 294 11.50 -22.80 0.47
N SER A 295 11.99 -21.60 0.80
CA SER A 295 11.19 -20.36 0.74
C SER A 295 10.65 -20.12 -0.66
N ILE A 296 11.46 -20.30 -1.69
CA ILE A 296 11.03 -20.17 -3.10
C ILE A 296 9.96 -21.20 -3.44
N ILE A 297 10.16 -22.48 -3.07
CA ILE A 297 9.16 -23.55 -3.31
C ILE A 297 7.85 -23.21 -2.59
N CYS A 298 7.91 -22.81 -1.32
CA CYS A 298 6.72 -22.42 -0.55
C CYS A 298 5.97 -21.25 -1.19
N ILE A 299 6.69 -20.24 -1.68
CA ILE A 299 6.11 -19.08 -2.36
C ILE A 299 5.38 -19.52 -3.63
N PHE A 300 6.02 -20.32 -4.48
CA PHE A 300 5.38 -20.81 -5.70
C PHE A 300 4.19 -21.73 -5.40
N SER A 301 4.30 -22.61 -4.39
CA SER A 301 3.21 -23.49 -3.97
C SER A 301 2.03 -22.69 -3.41
N TYR A 302 2.30 -21.66 -2.63
CA TYR A 302 1.26 -20.78 -2.08
C TYR A 302 0.59 -19.94 -3.16
N ASN A 303 1.35 -19.38 -4.09
CA ASN A 303 0.79 -18.71 -5.27
C ASN A 303 -0.09 -19.68 -6.08
N PHE A 304 0.42 -20.89 -6.35
CA PHE A 304 -0.36 -21.90 -7.04
C PHE A 304 -1.66 -22.23 -6.28
N TYR A 305 -1.61 -22.37 -4.96
CA TYR A 305 -2.79 -22.61 -4.13
C TYR A 305 -3.78 -21.43 -4.17
N LEU A 306 -3.31 -20.19 -4.04
CA LEU A 306 -4.17 -19.00 -4.08
C LEU A 306 -4.90 -18.87 -5.43
N TYR A 307 -4.23 -19.25 -6.50
CA TYR A 307 -4.76 -19.14 -7.86
C TYR A 307 -5.34 -20.46 -8.39
N SER A 308 -5.13 -21.60 -7.68
CA SER A 308 -5.76 -22.85 -8.03
C SER A 308 -7.26 -22.78 -7.71
N GLY A 309 -8.08 -23.05 -8.71
CA GLY A 309 -9.54 -22.96 -8.57
C GLY A 309 -10.15 -21.60 -8.91
N LYS A 310 -9.32 -20.60 -9.22
CA LYS A 310 -9.75 -19.37 -9.87
C LYS A 310 -9.19 -19.35 -11.28
N GLU A 311 -10.04 -19.09 -12.24
CA GLU A 311 -9.60 -18.85 -13.60
C GLU A 311 -9.07 -17.42 -13.70
N TYR A 312 -7.81 -17.27 -14.09
CA TYR A 312 -7.17 -16.00 -14.32
C TYR A 312 -6.80 -15.89 -15.79
N SER A 313 -7.17 -14.80 -16.40
CA SER A 313 -6.80 -14.50 -17.79
C SER A 313 -6.24 -13.07 -17.92
N TYR A 314 -5.59 -12.83 -19.05
CA TYR A 314 -5.26 -11.48 -19.45
C TYR A 314 -6.48 -10.90 -20.18
N PRO A 315 -6.97 -9.72 -19.78
CA PRO A 315 -8.07 -9.10 -20.49
C PRO A 315 -7.64 -8.75 -21.92
N ASN A 316 -8.40 -9.23 -22.92
CA ASN A 316 -8.05 -9.08 -24.34
C ASN A 316 -8.00 -7.62 -24.79
N ASP A 317 -8.92 -6.81 -24.28
CA ASP A 317 -9.11 -5.40 -24.66
C ASP A 317 -8.74 -4.43 -23.52
N SER A 318 -7.92 -4.87 -22.55
CA SER A 318 -7.50 -4.04 -21.44
C SER A 318 -6.59 -2.89 -21.90
N ARG A 319 -6.89 -1.69 -21.44
CA ARG A 319 -6.13 -0.48 -21.70
C ARG A 319 -4.96 -0.33 -20.72
N GLU A 320 -5.27 -0.36 -19.41
CA GLU A 320 -4.28 -0.06 -18.36
C GLU A 320 -3.62 -1.32 -17.79
N PHE A 321 -4.39 -2.41 -17.63
CA PHE A 321 -3.93 -3.63 -16.98
C PHE A 321 -3.61 -4.78 -17.95
N LYS A 322 -3.33 -4.47 -19.21
CA LYS A 322 -3.04 -5.42 -20.31
C LYS A 322 -2.02 -6.52 -19.94
N TYR A 323 -1.06 -6.21 -19.07
CA TYR A 323 -0.01 -7.14 -18.67
C TYR A 323 -0.25 -7.73 -17.28
N ARG A 324 -1.46 -7.56 -16.72
CA ARG A 324 -1.83 -8.09 -15.40
C ARG A 324 -2.88 -9.18 -15.54
N LYS A 325 -2.75 -10.24 -14.75
CA LYS A 325 -3.75 -11.29 -14.67
C LYS A 325 -4.89 -10.84 -13.76
N LEU A 326 -6.10 -10.87 -14.28
CA LEU A 326 -7.34 -10.63 -13.55
C LEU A 326 -8.08 -11.95 -13.35
N ASP A 327 -8.82 -12.08 -12.25
CA ASP A 327 -9.77 -13.18 -12.11
C ASP A 327 -10.97 -12.98 -13.07
N ASN A 328 -11.58 -14.08 -13.49
CA ASN A 328 -12.65 -14.03 -14.49
C ASN A 328 -13.90 -13.28 -14.00
N ASN A 329 -14.13 -13.19 -12.69
CA ASN A 329 -15.24 -12.41 -12.15
C ASN A 329 -14.99 -10.92 -12.37
N SER A 330 -13.77 -10.43 -12.11
CA SER A 330 -13.37 -9.05 -12.38
C SER A 330 -13.51 -8.71 -13.87
N ILE A 331 -13.13 -9.65 -14.76
CA ILE A 331 -13.27 -9.45 -16.21
C ILE A 331 -14.75 -9.38 -16.61
N LYS A 332 -15.58 -10.31 -16.10
CA LYS A 332 -17.02 -10.32 -16.37
C LYS A 332 -17.71 -9.06 -15.86
N SER A 333 -17.37 -8.61 -14.65
CA SER A 333 -17.87 -7.34 -14.10
C SER A 333 -17.46 -6.16 -14.94
N LEU A 334 -16.21 -6.12 -15.43
CA LEU A 334 -15.70 -5.09 -16.32
C LEU A 334 -16.50 -5.03 -17.63
N GLU A 335 -16.72 -6.17 -18.29
CA GLU A 335 -17.46 -6.28 -19.54
C GLU A 335 -18.93 -5.84 -19.36
N ASN A 336 -19.60 -6.34 -18.34
CA ASN A 336 -21.00 -6.03 -18.05
C ASN A 336 -21.19 -4.54 -17.74
N ILE A 337 -20.35 -3.98 -16.87
CA ILE A 337 -20.45 -2.57 -16.48
C ILE A 337 -20.09 -1.64 -17.64
N ASN A 338 -19.09 -2.01 -18.45
CA ASN A 338 -18.77 -1.23 -19.66
C ASN A 338 -19.96 -1.15 -20.61
N TYR A 339 -20.64 -2.27 -20.84
CA TYR A 339 -21.87 -2.28 -21.65
C TYR A 339 -22.93 -1.36 -21.05
N ILE A 340 -23.19 -1.47 -19.74
CA ILE A 340 -24.21 -0.69 -19.04
C ILE A 340 -23.90 0.82 -19.10
N ILE A 341 -22.65 1.23 -18.83
CA ILE A 341 -22.26 2.65 -18.80
C ILE A 341 -22.48 3.32 -20.15
N ASN A 342 -22.27 2.61 -21.25
CA ASN A 342 -22.48 3.16 -22.60
C ASN A 342 -23.98 3.40 -22.95
N GLU A 343 -24.91 2.79 -22.20
CA GLU A 343 -26.35 2.93 -22.39
C GLU A 343 -26.98 3.98 -21.44
N LEU A 344 -26.20 4.52 -20.50
CA LEU A 344 -26.71 5.45 -19.48
C LEU A 344 -26.38 6.90 -19.80
N ASP A 345 -27.33 7.78 -19.49
CA ASP A 345 -27.18 9.23 -19.62
C ASP A 345 -26.74 9.86 -18.28
N GLY A 346 -26.09 11.02 -18.37
CA GLY A 346 -25.84 11.91 -17.25
C GLY A 346 -24.65 11.50 -16.38
N ARG A 347 -24.70 11.82 -15.09
CA ARG A 347 -23.66 11.49 -14.11
C ARG A 347 -23.81 10.04 -13.66
N ILE A 348 -22.76 9.25 -13.79
CA ILE A 348 -22.77 7.84 -13.41
C ILE A 348 -21.98 7.68 -12.14
N PHE A 349 -22.61 7.11 -11.10
CA PHE A 349 -22.00 6.66 -9.85
C PHE A 349 -21.88 5.16 -9.91
N LEU A 350 -20.64 4.67 -9.84
CA LEU A 350 -20.34 3.24 -9.84
C LEU A 350 -20.03 2.78 -8.41
N ILE A 351 -20.91 1.96 -7.86
CA ILE A 351 -20.80 1.43 -6.50
C ILE A 351 -20.47 -0.06 -6.60
N SER A 352 -19.16 -0.36 -6.65
CA SER A 352 -18.63 -1.71 -6.77
C SER A 352 -17.25 -1.78 -6.11
N GLY A 353 -16.88 -2.92 -5.56
CA GLY A 353 -15.51 -3.18 -5.12
C GLY A 353 -14.48 -3.13 -6.27
N TYR A 354 -14.94 -3.20 -7.51
CA TYR A 354 -14.11 -3.08 -8.73
C TYR A 354 -14.18 -1.69 -9.39
N SER A 355 -14.81 -0.69 -8.77
CA SER A 355 -15.02 0.63 -9.39
C SER A 355 -13.73 1.27 -9.90
N TYR A 356 -12.65 1.19 -9.13
CA TYR A 356 -11.32 1.67 -9.55
C TYR A 356 -10.80 0.96 -10.80
N LEU A 357 -10.84 -0.37 -10.81
CA LEU A 357 -10.41 -1.18 -11.95
C LEU A 357 -11.19 -0.79 -13.20
N ILE A 358 -12.52 -0.74 -13.09
CA ILE A 358 -13.43 -0.46 -14.19
C ILE A 358 -13.19 0.94 -14.75
N LYS A 359 -13.15 1.97 -13.90
CA LYS A 359 -12.90 3.35 -14.34
C LYS A 359 -11.55 3.52 -15.01
N LEU A 360 -10.48 2.94 -14.46
CA LEU A 360 -9.13 3.00 -15.05
C LEU A 360 -9.10 2.33 -16.43
N GLU A 361 -9.74 1.15 -16.59
CA GLU A 361 -9.82 0.46 -17.88
C GLU A 361 -10.62 1.23 -18.90
N LEU A 362 -11.67 1.91 -18.50
CA LEU A 362 -12.48 2.77 -19.37
C LEU A 362 -11.82 4.13 -19.63
N GLY A 363 -10.71 4.44 -18.97
CA GLY A 363 -10.01 5.72 -19.10
C GLY A 363 -10.66 6.87 -18.37
N TYR A 364 -11.53 6.58 -17.40
CA TYR A 364 -12.12 7.58 -16.51
C TYR A 364 -11.23 7.85 -15.31
N SER A 365 -11.30 9.07 -14.81
CA SER A 365 -10.71 9.42 -13.52
C SER A 365 -11.52 8.81 -12.40
N ILE A 366 -10.82 8.35 -11.36
CA ILE A 366 -11.43 7.90 -10.11
C ILE A 366 -11.89 9.14 -9.34
N ASP A 367 -13.10 9.12 -8.83
CA ASP A 367 -13.62 10.17 -7.97
C ASP A 367 -13.78 9.73 -6.50
N LYS A 368 -14.27 10.61 -5.65
CA LYS A 368 -14.41 10.33 -4.22
C LYS A 368 -15.45 9.28 -3.87
N TYR A 369 -16.35 8.94 -4.78
CA TYR A 369 -17.41 7.96 -4.56
C TYR A 369 -16.99 6.54 -4.89
N ASP A 370 -15.85 6.35 -5.54
CA ASP A 370 -15.40 5.02 -5.97
C ASP A 370 -14.90 4.13 -4.81
N LEU A 371 -14.66 4.70 -3.64
CA LEU A 371 -14.29 3.94 -2.42
C LEU A 371 -15.48 3.64 -1.50
N LEU A 372 -16.71 3.88 -1.92
CA LEU A 372 -17.88 3.67 -1.06
C LEU A 372 -18.01 2.22 -0.57
N CYS A 373 -17.69 1.24 -1.40
CA CYS A 373 -17.71 -0.17 -1.01
C CYS A 373 -16.64 -0.54 0.01
N ASP A 374 -15.56 0.26 0.08
CA ASP A 374 -14.42 -0.01 0.96
C ASP A 374 -14.46 0.79 2.26
N GLY A 375 -15.49 1.63 2.44
CA GLY A 375 -15.79 2.32 3.70
C GLY A 375 -14.98 3.58 3.97
N ASN A 376 -14.24 4.14 2.97
CA ASN A 376 -13.53 5.41 3.13
C ASN A 376 -14.47 6.61 2.91
N LEU A 377 -15.33 6.87 3.88
CA LEU A 377 -16.39 7.88 3.79
C LEU A 377 -16.06 9.20 4.50
N GLY A 378 -14.89 9.30 5.13
CA GLY A 378 -14.54 10.41 6.00
C GLY A 378 -15.33 10.42 7.33
N HIS A 379 -15.14 11.46 8.15
CA HIS A 379 -15.80 11.55 9.46
C HIS A 379 -17.32 11.80 9.36
N GLY A 380 -17.77 12.46 8.30
CA GLY A 380 -19.20 12.67 8.02
C GLY A 380 -19.95 11.39 7.66
N GLY A 381 -19.22 10.33 7.33
CA GLY A 381 -19.76 9.03 6.98
C GLY A 381 -20.73 9.08 5.80
N TYR A 382 -21.67 8.10 5.75
CA TYR A 382 -22.62 7.99 4.64
C TYR A 382 -23.60 9.17 4.53
N LEU A 383 -23.90 9.87 5.62
CA LEU A 383 -24.83 11.02 5.61
C LEU A 383 -24.26 12.17 4.79
N SER A 384 -22.96 12.42 4.85
CA SER A 384 -22.30 13.42 4.00
C SER A 384 -22.40 13.04 2.51
N ILE A 385 -22.19 11.78 2.20
CA ILE A 385 -22.29 11.27 0.82
C ILE A 385 -23.73 11.38 0.28
N ILE A 386 -24.73 11.05 1.08
CA ILE A 386 -26.14 11.18 0.73
C ILE A 386 -26.48 12.64 0.41
N SER A 387 -26.08 13.58 1.27
CA SER A 387 -26.31 15.00 1.03
C SER A 387 -25.68 15.48 -0.29
N GLU A 388 -24.48 14.98 -0.60
CA GLU A 388 -23.83 15.30 -1.87
C GLU A 388 -24.53 14.69 -3.09
N PHE A 389 -25.08 13.48 -2.97
CA PHE A 389 -25.89 12.91 -4.04
C PHE A 389 -27.13 13.76 -4.32
N ASP A 390 -27.83 14.22 -3.25
CA ASP A 390 -28.96 15.12 -3.39
C ASP A 390 -28.58 16.41 -4.14
N ASP A 391 -27.48 17.06 -3.72
CA ASP A 391 -27.02 18.30 -4.35
C ASP A 391 -26.65 18.10 -5.83
N ILE A 392 -25.91 17.02 -6.14
CA ILE A 392 -25.49 16.73 -7.52
C ILE A 392 -26.67 16.36 -8.40
N CYS A 393 -27.57 15.51 -7.91
CA CYS A 393 -28.66 14.95 -8.72
C CYS A 393 -29.90 15.84 -8.77
N TYR A 394 -29.95 16.92 -7.99
CA TYR A 394 -31.10 17.86 -7.98
C TYR A 394 -31.35 18.47 -9.37
N ASN A 395 -30.30 18.88 -10.08
CA ASN A 395 -30.38 19.51 -11.38
C ASN A 395 -29.75 18.68 -12.51
N ASN A 396 -29.26 17.48 -12.23
CA ASN A 396 -28.59 16.64 -13.21
C ASN A 396 -29.27 15.28 -13.30
N LYS A 397 -29.21 14.68 -14.49
CA LYS A 397 -29.50 13.27 -14.65
C LYS A 397 -28.41 12.46 -13.96
N CYS A 398 -28.80 11.58 -13.05
CA CYS A 398 -27.90 10.69 -12.32
C CYS A 398 -28.29 9.24 -12.52
N SER A 399 -27.29 8.39 -12.68
CA SER A 399 -27.44 6.94 -12.73
C SER A 399 -26.53 6.30 -11.70
N PHE A 400 -27.07 5.38 -10.91
CA PHE A 400 -26.34 4.59 -9.95
C PHE A 400 -26.26 3.15 -10.45
N VAL A 401 -25.04 2.66 -10.64
CA VAL A 401 -24.73 1.30 -11.04
C VAL A 401 -24.16 0.59 -9.82
N VAL A 402 -24.94 -0.31 -9.22
CA VAL A 402 -24.62 -0.98 -7.94
C VAL A 402 -24.37 -2.45 -8.17
N ASP A 403 -23.15 -2.91 -7.88
CA ASP A 403 -22.78 -4.32 -7.89
C ASP A 403 -23.15 -4.96 -6.53
N MET A 404 -24.29 -5.61 -6.50
CA MET A 404 -24.85 -6.20 -5.28
C MET A 404 -24.00 -7.37 -4.76
N ASP A 405 -23.40 -8.17 -5.64
CA ASP A 405 -22.55 -9.28 -5.24
C ASP A 405 -21.30 -8.82 -4.48
N GLU A 406 -20.65 -7.78 -4.99
CA GLU A 406 -19.48 -7.19 -4.32
C GLU A 406 -19.91 -6.41 -3.06
N PHE A 407 -21.05 -5.76 -3.12
CA PHE A 407 -21.62 -5.03 -2.00
C PHE A 407 -21.92 -5.95 -0.80
N TYR A 408 -22.43 -7.16 -1.02
CA TYR A 408 -22.71 -8.12 0.04
C TYR A 408 -21.52 -9.03 0.41
N LYS A 409 -20.57 -9.22 -0.50
CA LYS A 409 -19.33 -10.00 -0.22
C LYS A 409 -18.31 -9.20 0.59
N SER A 410 -18.20 -7.90 0.36
CA SER A 410 -17.42 -7.06 1.25
C SER A 410 -18.11 -7.13 2.61
N ASN A 411 -17.39 -7.32 3.70
CA ASN A 411 -17.91 -7.18 5.07
C ASN A 411 -18.30 -5.71 5.28
N VAL A 412 -19.36 -5.34 4.57
CA VAL A 412 -19.81 -3.97 4.40
C VAL A 412 -20.23 -3.45 5.76
N SER A 413 -19.65 -2.36 6.17
CA SER A 413 -20.04 -1.64 7.38
C SER A 413 -21.53 -1.27 7.28
N GLN A 414 -22.19 -1.09 8.41
CA GLN A 414 -23.57 -0.61 8.47
C GLN A 414 -23.81 0.67 7.62
N TYR A 415 -22.73 1.43 7.35
CA TYR A 415 -22.74 2.65 6.55
C TYR A 415 -23.06 2.40 5.06
N ASN A 416 -22.55 1.33 4.49
CA ASN A 416 -22.81 1.03 3.08
C ASN A 416 -24.25 0.56 2.85
N ILE A 417 -24.83 -0.13 3.84
CA ILE A 417 -26.25 -0.50 3.84
C ILE A 417 -27.10 0.77 3.76
N GLY A 418 -26.79 1.80 4.55
CA GLY A 418 -27.50 3.07 4.53
C GLY A 418 -27.47 3.79 3.17
N ILE A 419 -26.35 3.74 2.46
CA ILE A 419 -26.23 4.30 1.08
C ILE A 419 -27.12 3.52 0.12
N LEU A 420 -27.12 2.18 0.18
CA LEU A 420 -27.96 1.35 -0.68
C LEU A 420 -29.45 1.56 -0.40
N GLU A 421 -29.83 1.60 0.88
CA GLU A 421 -31.22 1.88 1.30
C GLU A 421 -31.67 3.27 0.79
N TYR A 422 -30.79 4.27 0.88
CA TYR A 422 -31.08 5.60 0.36
C TYR A 422 -31.28 5.58 -1.16
N ILE A 423 -30.37 4.96 -1.92
CA ILE A 423 -30.47 4.87 -3.38
C ILE A 423 -31.76 4.16 -3.78
N SER A 424 -32.03 3.00 -3.20
CA SER A 424 -33.22 2.20 -3.54
C SER A 424 -34.53 2.88 -3.17
N SER A 425 -34.53 3.80 -2.20
CA SER A 425 -35.72 4.52 -1.74
C SER A 425 -35.99 5.82 -2.51
N ASN A 426 -34.96 6.45 -3.06
CA ASN A 426 -35.05 7.79 -3.66
C ASN A 426 -34.87 7.82 -5.17
N TYR A 427 -34.40 6.73 -5.78
CA TYR A 427 -34.17 6.64 -7.23
C TYR A 427 -34.97 5.50 -7.85
N ASN A 428 -35.38 5.68 -9.11
CA ASN A 428 -36.18 4.70 -9.83
C ASN A 428 -35.31 3.49 -10.22
N PHE A 429 -35.70 2.30 -9.82
CA PHE A 429 -35.11 1.08 -10.34
C PHE A 429 -35.45 0.94 -11.84
N VAL A 430 -34.43 0.81 -12.67
CA VAL A 430 -34.62 0.70 -14.13
C VAL A 430 -34.51 -0.73 -14.59
N ASN A 431 -33.44 -1.41 -14.22
CA ASN A 431 -33.16 -2.77 -14.67
C ASN A 431 -32.06 -3.42 -13.80
N ASN A 432 -31.86 -4.73 -13.99
CA ASN A 432 -30.71 -5.45 -13.45
C ASN A 432 -30.10 -6.35 -14.52
N PHE A 433 -28.78 -6.49 -14.46
CA PHE A 433 -27.99 -7.42 -15.26
C PHE A 433 -27.17 -8.31 -14.29
N ASP A 434 -27.60 -9.56 -14.12
CA ASP A 434 -27.08 -10.45 -13.09
C ASP A 434 -27.18 -9.79 -11.70
N SER A 435 -26.02 -9.52 -11.04
CA SER A 435 -25.93 -8.84 -9.74
C SER A 435 -25.86 -7.31 -9.83
N ILE A 436 -25.84 -6.73 -11.01
CA ILE A 436 -25.69 -5.29 -11.23
C ILE A 436 -27.07 -4.64 -11.33
N TYR A 437 -27.38 -3.75 -10.39
CA TYR A 437 -28.65 -3.02 -10.32
C TYR A 437 -28.46 -1.59 -10.74
N ILE A 438 -29.43 -1.07 -11.53
CA ILE A 438 -29.37 0.28 -12.09
C ILE A 438 -30.54 1.09 -11.53
N TYR A 439 -30.21 2.25 -10.97
CA TYR A 439 -31.16 3.24 -10.47
C TYR A 439 -30.92 4.59 -11.13
N THR A 440 -31.98 5.35 -11.42
CA THR A 440 -31.89 6.67 -12.05
C THR A 440 -32.87 7.65 -11.40
N ASN A 441 -32.62 8.96 -11.58
CA ASN A 441 -33.56 10.03 -11.19
C ASN A 441 -34.40 10.57 -12.35
N TYR A 442 -34.38 9.89 -13.50
CA TYR A 442 -35.09 10.30 -14.72
C TYR A 442 -35.85 9.15 -15.37
#